data_82be0b447ad0769569f34b7c0fe4bb8c
#
_entry.id   82be0b447ad0769569f34b7c0fe4bb8c
#
_cell.length_a   1.000
_cell.length_b   1.000
_cell.length_c   1.000
_cell.angle_alpha   90.00
_cell.angle_beta   90.00
_cell.angle_gamma   90.00
#
_symmetry.space_group_name_H-M   'P 1'
#
loop_
_entity.id
_entity.type
_entity.pdbx_description
1 polymer ?
#
loop_
_entity_poly.entity_id
_entity_poly.type
_entity_poly.pdbx_seq_one_letter_code
_entity_poly.pdbx_strand_id
1 'polypeptide(L)'
;EAELSLHGLGHYPSTQMPGSVGNFAVAGHRNGYGRPLGDVDLLQEGDAIIVRTKDYWYVYKYTTYKIVTPEHSEVIAANPEDLNTPPSKRMITLTTCEPKYTTATHRWISYGELSYWAKVSDGVPQELATSSNSAKVAFSSSNTSQSFVSKLGTLQPIVLWALVAYLVLYIAALVAWRYPVLREIRAGKRRRPDASIYGWLLRHQPGPLVIRWALLILLLFIVSVSLIQWACPWAASNIPILQSMSNYAVD
;
A
#
# COMPACT_ATOMS: atom_id res chain seq x y z
N GLU A 1 9.98 4.92 19.72
CA GLU A 1 8.63 4.77 19.09
C GLU A 1 7.83 6.06 19.08
N ALA A 2 7.83 6.84 20.18
CA ALA A 2 7.10 8.11 20.24
C ALA A 2 7.48 9.06 19.10
N GLU A 3 8.76 9.18 18.78
CA GLU A 3 9.27 9.99 17.67
C GLU A 3 8.74 9.49 16.30
N LEU A 4 8.73 8.17 16.07
CA LEU A 4 8.20 7.57 14.84
C LEU A 4 6.72 7.87 14.65
N SER A 5 5.94 7.82 15.73
CA SER A 5 4.50 8.05 15.70
C SER A 5 4.14 9.52 15.45
N LEU A 6 4.98 10.44 15.91
CA LEU A 6 4.74 11.89 15.80
C LEU A 6 5.35 12.51 14.54
N HIS A 7 6.51 12.02 14.08
CA HIS A 7 7.32 12.68 13.06
C HIS A 7 7.51 11.85 11.79
N GLY A 8 6.96 10.65 11.72
CA GLY A 8 6.91 9.80 10.54
C GLY A 8 8.13 8.91 10.34
N LEU A 9 9.34 9.46 10.23
CA LEU A 9 10.59 8.70 10.10
C LEU A 9 11.52 9.01 11.28
N GLY A 10 12.15 7.98 11.83
CA GLY A 10 13.14 8.10 12.90
C GLY A 10 14.52 7.65 12.42
N HIS A 11 15.54 8.49 12.64
CA HIS A 11 16.92 8.13 12.40
C HIS A 11 17.45 7.26 13.56
N TYR A 12 18.18 6.20 13.23
CA TYR A 12 18.91 5.40 14.23
C TYR A 12 20.15 6.17 14.68
N PRO A 13 20.23 6.62 15.96
CA PRO A 13 21.33 7.49 16.41
C PRO A 13 22.72 6.88 16.30
N SER A 14 22.81 5.54 16.25
CA SER A 14 24.05 4.80 16.09
C SER A 14 24.56 4.74 14.65
N THR A 15 23.80 5.26 13.68
CA THR A 15 24.14 5.20 12.26
C THR A 15 24.62 6.55 11.73
N GLN A 16 25.22 6.57 10.55
CA GLN A 16 25.79 7.75 9.94
C GLN A 16 24.72 8.77 9.53
N MET A 17 25.13 10.01 9.36
CA MET A 17 24.28 11.07 8.80
C MET A 17 24.19 10.95 7.26
N PRO A 18 23.14 11.51 6.64
CA PRO A 18 22.97 11.45 5.18
C PRO A 18 24.24 11.93 4.44
N GLY A 19 24.63 11.17 3.42
CA GLY A 19 25.79 11.48 2.59
C GLY A 19 27.17 11.13 3.17
N SER A 20 27.25 10.70 4.42
CA SER A 20 28.51 10.21 5.01
C SER A 20 28.87 8.80 4.49
N VAL A 21 30.15 8.46 4.53
CA VAL A 21 30.59 7.08 4.27
C VAL A 21 30.07 6.19 5.38
N GLY A 22 29.47 5.09 5.00
CA GLY A 22 28.73 4.15 5.88
C GLY A 22 27.25 4.14 5.56
N ASN A 23 26.43 3.88 6.54
CA ASN A 23 25.01 3.62 6.38
C ASN A 23 24.16 4.60 7.18
N PHE A 24 23.35 5.40 6.52
CA PHE A 24 22.34 6.26 7.12
C PHE A 24 21.04 5.43 7.23
N ALA A 25 20.65 5.04 8.43
CA ALA A 25 19.48 4.20 8.62
C ALA A 25 18.32 4.95 9.27
N VAL A 26 17.12 4.76 8.73
CA VAL A 26 15.89 5.32 9.23
C VAL A 26 14.82 4.24 9.37
N ALA A 27 13.98 4.39 10.39
CA ALA A 27 12.80 3.56 10.60
C ALA A 27 11.53 4.35 10.29
N GLY A 28 10.49 3.66 9.85
CA GLY A 28 9.17 4.23 9.63
C GLY A 28 8.07 3.19 9.70
N HIS A 29 6.87 3.63 10.09
CA HIS A 29 5.71 2.76 10.12
C HIS A 29 5.30 2.33 8.72
N ARG A 30 4.98 1.04 8.55
CA ARG A 30 4.44 0.50 7.30
C ARG A 30 2.93 0.64 7.24
N ASN A 31 2.29 0.61 8.41
CA ASN A 31 0.85 0.75 8.56
C ASN A 31 0.56 1.62 9.79
N GLY A 32 -0.53 2.38 9.80
CA GLY A 32 -0.80 3.36 10.84
C GLY A 32 0.11 4.61 10.78
N TYR A 33 -0.09 5.55 11.65
CA TYR A 33 0.73 6.76 11.86
C TYR A 33 1.22 7.45 10.57
N GLY A 34 0.31 7.62 9.58
CA GLY A 34 0.66 8.19 8.27
C GLY A 34 1.39 7.24 7.31
N ARG A 35 1.80 6.05 7.77
CA ARG A 35 2.46 4.99 6.98
C ARG A 35 3.56 5.48 6.03
N PRO A 36 4.58 6.18 6.50
CA PRO A 36 5.60 6.80 5.66
C PRO A 36 6.37 5.80 4.78
N LEU A 37 6.48 4.53 5.21
CA LEU A 37 7.08 3.43 4.46
C LEU A 37 6.03 2.38 4.02
N GLY A 38 4.78 2.80 3.85
CA GLY A 38 3.67 1.93 3.50
C GLY A 38 3.84 1.16 2.20
N ASP A 39 4.45 1.77 1.23
CA ASP A 39 4.56 1.25 -0.14
C ASP A 39 6.02 0.97 -0.54
N VAL A 40 6.89 0.74 0.45
CA VAL A 40 8.32 0.44 0.25
C VAL A 40 8.55 -0.82 -0.59
N ASP A 41 7.61 -1.74 -0.60
CA ASP A 41 7.58 -2.95 -1.43
C ASP A 41 7.35 -2.68 -2.92
N LEU A 42 6.99 -1.46 -3.30
CA LEU A 42 6.83 -1.05 -4.69
C LEU A 42 8.12 -0.48 -5.29
N LEU A 43 9.15 -0.23 -4.47
CA LEU A 43 10.44 0.27 -4.94
C LEU A 43 11.11 -0.75 -5.87
N GLN A 44 11.65 -0.24 -6.97
CA GLN A 44 12.38 -0.99 -7.97
C GLN A 44 13.86 -0.54 -8.01
N GLU A 45 14.74 -1.44 -8.37
CA GLU A 45 16.17 -1.12 -8.52
C GLU A 45 16.36 0.12 -9.42
N GLY A 46 17.13 1.09 -8.91
CA GLY A 46 17.37 2.38 -9.57
C GLY A 46 16.38 3.48 -9.19
N ASP A 47 15.29 3.20 -8.47
CA ASP A 47 14.38 4.23 -7.96
C ASP A 47 15.11 5.17 -7.00
N ALA A 48 14.71 6.44 -7.01
CA ALA A 48 15.33 7.45 -6.18
C ALA A 48 14.76 7.47 -4.76
N ILE A 49 15.64 7.38 -3.78
CA ILE A 49 15.36 7.68 -2.38
C ILE A 49 16.00 9.03 -2.07
N ILE A 50 15.18 10.05 -1.80
CA ILE A 50 15.66 11.42 -1.70
C ILE A 50 15.53 11.90 -0.25
N VAL A 51 16.66 12.29 0.32
CA VAL A 51 16.73 12.86 1.68
C VAL A 51 17.05 14.35 1.55
N ARG A 52 16.19 15.18 2.10
CA ARG A 52 16.42 16.62 2.21
C ARG A 52 16.84 17.00 3.61
N THR A 53 17.95 17.69 3.72
CA THR A 53 18.37 18.42 4.93
C THR A 53 18.13 19.92 4.75
N LYS A 54 18.53 20.73 5.71
CA LYS A 54 18.41 22.19 5.61
C LYS A 54 19.14 22.73 4.39
N ASP A 55 20.36 22.22 4.14
CA ASP A 55 21.30 22.81 3.17
C ASP A 55 21.54 21.93 1.94
N TYR A 56 21.21 20.61 2.02
CA TYR A 56 21.56 19.64 0.98
C TYR A 56 20.42 18.69 0.65
N TRP A 57 20.40 18.26 -0.60
CA TRP A 57 19.71 17.11 -1.13
C TRP A 57 20.70 15.95 -1.25
N TYR A 58 20.30 14.76 -0.81
CA TYR A 58 21.02 13.49 -1.01
C TYR A 58 20.13 12.56 -1.80
N VAL A 59 20.58 12.15 -2.97
CA VAL A 59 19.83 11.27 -3.87
C VAL A 59 20.52 9.92 -3.87
N TYR A 60 19.83 8.94 -3.29
CA TYR A 60 20.25 7.55 -3.28
C TYR A 60 19.48 6.80 -4.35
N LYS A 61 20.07 5.76 -4.92
CA LYS A 61 19.41 4.81 -5.80
C LYS A 61 19.14 3.54 -5.03
N TYR A 62 17.89 3.11 -5.02
CA TYR A 62 17.47 1.87 -4.41
C TYR A 62 18.17 0.68 -5.10
N THR A 63 18.65 -0.28 -4.31
CA THR A 63 19.43 -1.42 -4.83
C THR A 63 18.69 -2.74 -4.59
N THR A 64 18.33 -3.04 -3.35
CA THR A 64 17.75 -4.32 -2.98
C THR A 64 17.01 -4.24 -1.65
N TYR A 65 16.34 -5.33 -1.28
CA TYR A 65 15.74 -5.48 0.04
C TYR A 65 16.06 -6.85 0.66
N LYS A 66 15.85 -6.92 1.97
CA LYS A 66 15.86 -8.17 2.75
C LYS A 66 14.67 -8.17 3.70
N ILE A 67 14.17 -9.37 4.02
CA ILE A 67 13.19 -9.56 5.11
C ILE A 67 13.92 -10.38 6.17
N VAL A 68 13.97 -9.82 7.38
CA VAL A 68 14.70 -10.41 8.52
C VAL A 68 13.81 -10.41 9.77
N THR A 69 14.17 -11.21 10.77
CA THR A 69 13.53 -11.12 12.08
C THR A 69 14.06 -9.91 12.86
N PRO A 70 13.36 -9.41 13.88
CA PRO A 70 13.72 -8.18 14.59
C PRO A 70 15.10 -8.20 15.26
N GLU A 71 15.66 -9.37 15.55
CA GLU A 71 16.95 -9.56 16.21
C GLU A 71 18.13 -9.17 15.31
N HIS A 72 17.95 -9.12 14.00
CA HIS A 72 19.00 -8.81 13.03
C HIS A 72 19.34 -7.32 12.98
N SER A 73 20.05 -6.83 14.00
CA SER A 73 20.47 -5.43 14.09
C SER A 73 21.62 -5.07 13.13
N GLU A 74 22.36 -6.05 12.63
CA GLU A 74 23.44 -5.87 11.66
C GLU A 74 22.99 -5.24 10.34
N VAL A 75 21.71 -5.31 10.02
CA VAL A 75 21.15 -4.69 8.81
C VAL A 75 21.31 -3.17 8.75
N ILE A 76 21.51 -2.52 9.90
CA ILE A 76 21.77 -1.08 10.00
C ILE A 76 23.24 -0.76 10.29
N ALA A 77 24.13 -1.76 10.30
CA ALA A 77 25.56 -1.54 10.50
C ALA A 77 26.14 -0.57 9.45
N ALA A 78 27.30 0.00 9.75
CA ALA A 78 27.98 0.93 8.86
C ALA A 78 28.29 0.30 7.48
N ASN A 79 28.59 -1.01 7.47
CA ASN A 79 28.69 -1.84 6.28
C ASN A 79 27.80 -3.08 6.45
N PRO A 80 26.51 -3.04 6.05
CA PRO A 80 25.60 -4.16 6.23
C PRO A 80 25.84 -5.32 5.21
N GLU A 81 26.72 -5.11 4.22
CA GLU A 81 27.11 -6.14 3.25
C GLU A 81 28.20 -7.05 3.82
N ASP A 82 29.14 -6.49 4.61
CA ASP A 82 30.22 -7.22 5.27
C ASP A 82 30.64 -6.51 6.56
N LEU A 83 30.27 -7.08 7.70
CA LEU A 83 30.53 -6.51 9.02
C LEU A 83 32.02 -6.43 9.39
N ASN A 84 32.88 -7.22 8.73
CA ASN A 84 34.31 -7.29 9.02
C ASN A 84 35.13 -6.28 8.19
N THR A 85 34.51 -5.68 7.18
CA THR A 85 35.17 -4.70 6.30
C THR A 85 34.69 -3.30 6.63
N PRO A 86 35.62 -2.32 6.79
CA PRO A 86 35.24 -0.92 6.97
C PRO A 86 34.31 -0.42 5.84
N PRO A 87 33.36 0.48 6.12
CA PRO A 87 32.47 1.00 5.10
C PRO A 87 33.25 1.82 4.06
N SER A 88 32.99 1.57 2.79
CA SER A 88 33.53 2.33 1.66
C SER A 88 32.43 3.04 0.86
N LYS A 89 31.20 2.52 0.94
CA LYS A 89 30.03 3.07 0.27
C LYS A 89 29.32 4.11 1.14
N ARG A 90 28.42 4.87 0.53
CA ARG A 90 27.50 5.79 1.20
C ARG A 90 26.11 5.25 1.02
N MET A 91 25.60 4.57 2.03
CA MET A 91 24.36 3.81 1.94
C MET A 91 23.22 4.49 2.70
N ILE A 92 21.99 4.15 2.30
CA ILE A 92 20.79 4.39 3.06
C ILE A 92 20.08 3.07 3.33
N THR A 93 19.54 2.93 4.54
CA THR A 93 18.70 1.81 4.93
C THR A 93 17.34 2.32 5.42
N LEU A 94 16.26 1.83 4.81
CA LEU A 94 14.91 2.06 5.28
C LEU A 94 14.41 0.79 5.96
N THR A 95 13.97 0.90 7.21
CA THR A 95 13.45 -0.25 7.98
C THR A 95 11.98 -0.06 8.29
N THR A 96 11.19 -1.08 8.09
CA THR A 96 9.76 -1.07 8.42
C THR A 96 9.26 -2.46 8.79
N CYS A 97 8.03 -2.54 9.27
CA CYS A 97 7.41 -3.78 9.69
C CYS A 97 6.99 -4.66 8.52
N GLU A 98 7.04 -5.99 8.72
CA GLU A 98 6.52 -7.03 7.83
C GLU A 98 5.84 -8.12 8.67
N PRO A 99 4.62 -8.60 8.34
CA PRO A 99 3.72 -8.19 7.25
C PRO A 99 3.08 -6.80 7.44
N LYS A 100 2.56 -6.25 6.33
CA LYS A 100 2.01 -4.88 6.29
C LYS A 100 0.74 -4.67 7.12
N TYR A 101 -0.15 -5.66 7.20
CA TYR A 101 -1.51 -5.49 7.76
C TYR A 101 -1.81 -6.41 8.95
N THR A 102 -0.84 -7.17 9.42
CA THR A 102 -0.98 -8.05 10.58
C THR A 102 0.07 -7.72 11.63
N THR A 103 0.09 -8.43 12.73
CA THR A 103 1.17 -8.35 13.73
C THR A 103 2.52 -8.56 13.05
N ALA A 104 3.41 -7.60 13.24
CA ALA A 104 4.72 -7.62 12.60
C ALA A 104 5.62 -8.70 13.25
N THR A 105 5.98 -9.71 12.49
CA THR A 105 6.91 -10.77 12.90
C THR A 105 8.31 -10.58 12.33
N HIS A 106 8.44 -9.76 11.30
CA HIS A 106 9.68 -9.50 10.57
C HIS A 106 9.87 -8.00 10.33
N ARG A 107 11.01 -7.66 9.75
CA ARG A 107 11.35 -6.32 9.27
C ARG A 107 11.64 -6.37 7.79
N TRP A 108 11.04 -5.46 7.05
CA TRP A 108 11.41 -5.15 5.66
C TRP A 108 12.53 -4.13 5.68
N ILE A 109 13.65 -4.48 5.10
CA ILE A 109 14.87 -3.67 5.04
C ILE A 109 15.15 -3.33 3.58
N SER A 110 15.10 -2.06 3.23
CA SER A 110 15.43 -1.57 1.88
C SER A 110 16.77 -0.86 1.90
N TYR A 111 17.62 -1.14 0.92
CA TYR A 111 18.94 -0.54 0.78
C TYR A 111 19.01 0.34 -0.46
N GLY A 112 19.79 1.40 -0.36
CA GLY A 112 20.16 2.24 -1.49
C GLY A 112 21.59 2.76 -1.34
N GLU A 113 22.19 3.13 -2.46
CA GLU A 113 23.53 3.71 -2.52
C GLU A 113 23.47 5.15 -3.03
N LEU A 114 24.27 6.07 -2.45
CA LEU A 114 24.29 7.48 -2.82
C LEU A 114 24.75 7.63 -4.27
N SER A 115 23.90 8.24 -5.09
CA SER A 115 24.22 8.58 -6.47
C SER A 115 24.90 9.94 -6.56
N TYR A 116 24.28 10.95 -5.93
CA TYR A 116 24.84 12.30 -5.87
C TYR A 116 24.21 13.10 -4.71
N TRP A 117 24.79 14.27 -4.45
CA TRP A 117 24.22 15.29 -3.57
C TRP A 117 24.31 16.66 -4.23
N ALA A 118 23.43 17.58 -3.84
CA ALA A 118 23.40 18.96 -4.33
C ALA A 118 22.99 19.90 -3.21
N LYS A 119 23.36 21.18 -3.30
CA LYS A 119 22.87 22.19 -2.36
C LYS A 119 21.40 22.50 -2.65
N VAL A 120 20.61 22.77 -1.61
CA VAL A 120 19.23 23.21 -1.75
C VAL A 120 19.15 24.53 -2.52
N SER A 121 20.19 25.40 -2.39
CA SER A 121 20.31 26.66 -3.15
C SER A 121 20.43 26.45 -4.65
N ASP A 122 20.89 25.29 -5.11
CA ASP A 122 21.14 25.01 -6.53
C ASP A 122 19.88 24.56 -7.26
N GLY A 123 18.77 24.36 -6.50
CA GLY A 123 17.47 23.96 -7.04
C GLY A 123 16.98 22.63 -6.51
N VAL A 124 16.17 21.95 -7.30
CA VAL A 124 15.53 20.67 -6.98
C VAL A 124 16.16 19.56 -7.81
N PRO A 125 16.46 18.38 -7.22
CA PRO A 125 16.95 17.23 -7.97
C PRO A 125 16.05 16.89 -9.16
N GLN A 126 16.66 16.46 -10.26
CA GLN A 126 15.92 16.13 -11.49
C GLN A 126 14.86 15.04 -11.28
N GLU A 127 15.07 14.17 -10.34
CA GLU A 127 14.13 13.11 -9.95
C GLU A 127 12.84 13.67 -9.33
N LEU A 128 12.88 14.89 -8.77
CA LEU A 128 11.73 15.62 -8.27
C LEU A 128 11.19 16.66 -9.27
N ALA A 129 11.95 16.97 -10.31
CA ALA A 129 11.53 17.90 -11.34
C ALA A 129 10.47 17.22 -12.22
N THR A 130 9.20 17.46 -11.94
CA THR A 130 8.13 17.07 -12.85
C THR A 130 8.12 17.97 -14.06
N SER A 131 8.05 17.39 -15.26
CA SER A 131 7.62 18.10 -16.45
C SER A 131 6.27 18.79 -16.15
N SER A 132 6.19 20.05 -16.45
CA SER A 132 5.30 21.12 -16.01
C SER A 132 3.79 20.92 -16.11
N ASN A 133 3.16 19.84 -15.68
CA ASN A 133 1.68 19.80 -15.69
C ASN A 133 0.98 18.85 -14.70
N SER A 134 1.61 18.33 -13.69
CA SER A 134 0.84 17.61 -12.67
C SER A 134 1.43 17.75 -11.27
N ALA A 135 0.58 18.15 -10.33
CA ALA A 135 0.86 18.25 -8.89
C ALA A 135 1.07 16.88 -8.19
N LYS A 136 1.47 15.86 -8.93
CA LYS A 136 1.84 14.54 -8.42
C LYS A 136 3.32 14.34 -8.65
N VAL A 137 4.06 14.13 -7.56
CA VAL A 137 5.43 13.62 -7.62
C VAL A 137 5.36 12.24 -8.26
N ALA A 138 5.68 12.16 -9.55
CA ALA A 138 5.84 10.90 -10.23
C ALA A 138 7.30 10.45 -10.01
N PHE A 139 7.49 9.40 -9.22
CA PHE A 139 8.76 8.68 -9.25
C PHE A 139 8.88 8.06 -10.64
N SER A 140 9.84 8.55 -11.44
CA SER A 140 10.09 7.94 -12.74
C SER A 140 10.73 6.57 -12.52
N SER A 141 9.95 5.52 -12.66
CA SER A 141 10.49 4.16 -12.72
C SER A 141 11.24 4.00 -14.03
N SER A 142 12.54 3.70 -13.95
CA SER A 142 13.27 3.16 -15.10
C SER A 142 12.53 1.88 -15.58
N ASN A 143 12.33 1.76 -16.89
CA ASN A 143 11.61 0.66 -17.56
C ASN A 143 12.27 -0.71 -17.31
N THR A 144 12.17 -1.22 -16.10
CA THR A 144 12.45 -2.62 -15.81
C THR A 144 11.11 -3.34 -15.78
N SER A 145 11.04 -4.51 -16.37
CA SER A 145 9.81 -5.33 -16.50
C SER A 145 9.07 -5.42 -15.18
N GLN A 146 8.07 -4.57 -15.02
CA GLN A 146 7.21 -4.61 -13.83
C GLN A 146 6.60 -6.00 -13.71
N SER A 147 6.82 -6.65 -12.58
CA SER A 147 6.12 -7.86 -12.21
C SER A 147 4.61 -7.65 -12.36
N PHE A 148 3.89 -8.67 -12.83
CA PHE A 148 2.42 -8.60 -12.95
C PHE A 148 1.76 -8.13 -11.65
N VAL A 149 2.34 -8.46 -10.50
CA VAL A 149 1.87 -8.06 -9.15
C VAL A 149 2.08 -6.56 -8.89
N SER A 150 3.16 -5.94 -9.37
CA SER A 150 3.37 -4.49 -9.25
C SER A 150 2.44 -3.68 -10.17
N LYS A 151 2.02 -4.27 -11.30
CA LYS A 151 0.98 -3.71 -12.17
C LYS A 151 -0.42 -3.74 -11.53
N LEU A 152 -0.64 -4.60 -10.54
CA LEU A 152 -1.84 -4.63 -9.70
C LEU A 152 -1.83 -3.56 -8.58
N GLY A 153 -0.81 -2.70 -8.54
CA GLY A 153 -0.58 -1.70 -7.48
C GLY A 153 -1.72 -0.71 -7.22
N THR A 154 -2.67 -0.57 -8.13
CA THR A 154 -3.96 0.07 -7.89
C THR A 154 -5.08 -0.82 -8.43
N LEU A 155 -5.70 -1.59 -7.55
CA LEU A 155 -6.93 -2.34 -7.87
C LEU A 155 -8.13 -1.40 -8.10
N GLN A 156 -7.96 -0.08 -7.90
CA GLN A 156 -9.00 0.93 -8.09
C GLN A 156 -9.73 0.84 -9.44
N PRO A 157 -9.06 0.80 -10.60
CA PRO A 157 -9.76 0.70 -11.88
C PRO A 157 -10.49 -0.64 -12.02
N ILE A 158 -9.94 -1.73 -11.50
CA ILE A 158 -10.58 -3.05 -11.55
C ILE A 158 -11.87 -3.06 -10.72
N VAL A 159 -11.83 -2.49 -9.52
CA VAL A 159 -13.02 -2.36 -8.65
C VAL A 159 -14.06 -1.45 -9.30
N LEU A 160 -13.64 -0.35 -9.91
CA LEU A 160 -14.54 0.56 -10.61
C LEU A 160 -15.26 -0.15 -11.78
N TRP A 161 -14.53 -0.86 -12.62
CA TRP A 161 -15.11 -1.62 -13.73
C TRP A 161 -16.00 -2.77 -13.22
N ALA A 162 -15.61 -3.45 -12.16
CA ALA A 162 -16.44 -4.49 -11.51
C ALA A 162 -17.74 -3.89 -10.97
N LEU A 163 -17.69 -2.70 -10.37
CA LEU A 163 -18.86 -1.98 -9.90
C LEU A 163 -19.79 -1.56 -11.04
N VAL A 164 -19.24 -1.04 -12.12
CA VAL A 164 -20.02 -0.70 -13.32
C VAL A 164 -20.69 -1.95 -13.91
N ALA A 165 -19.95 -3.04 -14.04
CA ALA A 165 -20.48 -4.31 -14.53
C ALA A 165 -21.60 -4.84 -13.60
N TYR A 166 -21.40 -4.77 -12.28
CA TYR A 166 -22.43 -5.14 -11.30
C TYR A 166 -23.70 -4.30 -11.47
N LEU A 167 -23.57 -2.98 -11.57
CA LEU A 167 -24.72 -2.08 -11.70
C LEU A 167 -25.48 -2.34 -13.02
N VAL A 168 -24.77 -2.52 -14.13
CA VAL A 168 -25.40 -2.82 -15.43
C VAL A 168 -26.15 -4.14 -15.37
N LEU A 169 -25.52 -5.22 -14.87
CA LEU A 169 -26.16 -6.52 -14.73
C LEU A 169 -27.34 -6.48 -13.75
N TYR A 170 -27.19 -5.74 -12.64
CA TYR A 170 -28.26 -5.59 -11.65
C TYR A 170 -29.47 -4.88 -12.23
N ILE A 171 -29.27 -3.74 -12.90
CA ILE A 171 -30.36 -2.97 -13.52
C ILE A 171 -31.03 -3.80 -14.64
N ALA A 172 -30.25 -4.46 -15.50
CA ALA A 172 -30.78 -5.32 -16.55
C ALA A 172 -31.65 -6.46 -15.96
N ALA A 173 -31.14 -7.13 -14.91
CA ALA A 173 -31.88 -8.18 -14.24
C ALA A 173 -33.12 -7.65 -13.50
N LEU A 174 -33.05 -6.44 -12.93
CA LEU A 174 -34.19 -5.79 -12.29
C LEU A 174 -35.31 -5.51 -13.27
N VAL A 175 -34.97 -4.96 -14.44
CA VAL A 175 -35.94 -4.64 -15.49
C VAL A 175 -36.53 -5.91 -16.11
N ALA A 176 -35.67 -6.90 -16.42
CA ALA A 176 -36.12 -8.12 -17.13
C ALA A 176 -36.94 -9.05 -16.26
N TRP A 177 -36.61 -9.19 -14.97
CA TRP A 177 -37.24 -10.22 -14.11
C TRP A 177 -37.99 -9.67 -12.90
N ARG A 178 -37.44 -8.68 -12.19
CA ARG A 178 -38.08 -8.19 -10.95
C ARG A 178 -39.26 -7.30 -11.23
N TYR A 179 -39.18 -6.43 -12.19
CA TYR A 179 -40.27 -5.49 -12.54
C TYR A 179 -41.54 -6.25 -13.00
N PRO A 180 -41.47 -7.25 -13.91
CA PRO A 180 -42.66 -8.02 -14.29
C PRO A 180 -43.29 -8.76 -13.12
N VAL A 181 -42.47 -9.41 -12.25
CA VAL A 181 -42.96 -10.13 -11.06
C VAL A 181 -43.67 -9.19 -10.07
N LEU A 182 -43.09 -8.01 -9.83
CA LEU A 182 -43.73 -7.00 -8.96
C LEU A 182 -45.05 -6.49 -9.54
N ARG A 183 -45.14 -6.37 -10.87
CA ARG A 183 -46.38 -6.00 -11.56
C ARG A 183 -47.45 -7.08 -11.40
N GLU A 184 -47.08 -8.37 -11.52
CA GLU A 184 -48.00 -9.49 -11.27
C GLU A 184 -48.51 -9.56 -9.80
N ILE A 185 -47.61 -9.31 -8.82
CA ILE A 185 -47.96 -9.27 -7.41
C ILE A 185 -48.92 -8.11 -7.12
N ARG A 186 -48.66 -6.90 -7.70
CA ARG A 186 -49.55 -5.76 -7.55
C ARG A 186 -50.92 -5.95 -8.21
N ALA A 187 -50.96 -6.74 -9.30
CA ALA A 187 -52.21 -7.09 -9.98
C ALA A 187 -52.96 -8.26 -9.30
N GLY A 188 -52.48 -8.75 -8.17
CA GLY A 188 -53.11 -9.86 -7.44
C GLY A 188 -52.94 -11.24 -8.08
N LYS A 189 -52.19 -11.33 -9.19
CA LYS A 189 -51.99 -12.58 -9.94
C LYS A 189 -50.95 -13.53 -9.33
N ARG A 190 -50.15 -13.04 -8.37
CA ARG A 190 -49.09 -13.83 -7.72
C ARG A 190 -49.01 -13.53 -6.23
N ARG A 191 -48.90 -14.59 -5.40
CA ARG A 191 -48.68 -14.44 -3.96
C ARG A 191 -47.32 -13.85 -3.62
N ARG A 192 -47.24 -13.05 -2.55
CA ARG A 192 -45.94 -12.57 -2.02
C ARG A 192 -45.17 -13.79 -1.48
N PRO A 193 -43.87 -13.88 -1.76
CA PRO A 193 -43.03 -14.93 -1.22
C PRO A 193 -42.86 -14.78 0.31
N ASP A 194 -42.71 -15.88 1.04
CA ASP A 194 -42.57 -15.89 2.49
C ASP A 194 -41.30 -15.17 2.96
N ALA A 195 -41.38 -14.55 4.15
CA ALA A 195 -40.28 -13.85 4.75
C ALA A 195 -39.29 -14.82 5.41
N SER A 196 -38.15 -15.05 4.81
CA SER A 196 -37.02 -15.79 5.40
C SER A 196 -35.72 -15.01 5.15
N ILE A 197 -34.72 -15.18 6.05
CA ILE A 197 -33.41 -14.53 5.93
C ILE A 197 -32.74 -14.90 4.61
N TYR A 198 -32.75 -16.18 4.25
CA TYR A 198 -32.24 -16.66 2.97
C TYR A 198 -33.03 -16.11 1.79
N GLY A 199 -34.37 -16.12 1.88
CA GLY A 199 -35.24 -15.47 0.89
C GLY A 199 -35.04 -13.96 0.81
N TRP A 200 -34.70 -13.29 1.91
CA TRP A 200 -34.35 -11.87 1.91
C TRP A 200 -33.06 -11.62 1.15
N LEU A 201 -31.99 -12.37 1.42
CA LEU A 201 -30.69 -12.26 0.75
C LEU A 201 -30.80 -12.52 -0.75
N LEU A 202 -31.50 -13.56 -1.15
CA LEU A 202 -31.74 -13.90 -2.57
C LEU A 202 -32.72 -12.94 -3.25
N ARG A 203 -33.60 -12.28 -2.52
CA ARG A 203 -34.55 -11.29 -3.08
C ARG A 203 -33.92 -9.96 -3.39
N HIS A 204 -32.82 -9.61 -2.73
CA HIS A 204 -32.06 -8.39 -3.05
C HIS A 204 -31.34 -8.48 -4.39
N GLN A 205 -31.05 -9.69 -4.88
CA GLN A 205 -30.46 -9.91 -6.20
C GLN A 205 -31.57 -10.31 -7.20
N PRO A 206 -31.83 -9.52 -8.23
CA PRO A 206 -32.85 -9.82 -9.23
C PRO A 206 -32.40 -10.92 -10.20
N GLY A 207 -33.36 -11.59 -10.85
CA GLY A 207 -33.11 -12.57 -11.92
C GLY A 207 -33.21 -14.02 -11.50
N PRO A 208 -32.98 -14.96 -12.44
CA PRO A 208 -32.91 -16.38 -12.19
C PRO A 208 -31.69 -16.75 -11.33
N LEU A 209 -31.67 -17.98 -10.81
CA LEU A 209 -30.69 -18.45 -9.84
C LEU A 209 -29.23 -18.18 -10.27
N VAL A 210 -28.90 -18.46 -11.52
CA VAL A 210 -27.55 -18.28 -12.08
C VAL A 210 -27.11 -16.81 -12.02
N ILE A 211 -27.99 -15.89 -12.42
CA ILE A 211 -27.70 -14.44 -12.41
C ILE A 211 -27.56 -13.93 -10.96
N ARG A 212 -28.36 -14.44 -10.03
CA ARG A 212 -28.25 -14.08 -8.62
C ARG A 212 -26.91 -14.51 -8.02
N TRP A 213 -26.45 -15.71 -8.34
CA TRP A 213 -25.13 -16.17 -7.92
C TRP A 213 -24.00 -15.32 -8.54
N ALA A 214 -24.08 -15.02 -9.82
CA ALA A 214 -23.10 -14.16 -10.48
C ALA A 214 -23.03 -12.78 -9.83
N LEU A 215 -24.16 -12.14 -9.56
CA LEU A 215 -24.23 -10.85 -8.86
C LEU A 215 -23.72 -10.95 -7.42
N LEU A 216 -23.98 -12.02 -6.70
CA LEU A 216 -23.46 -12.21 -5.33
C LEU A 216 -21.96 -12.38 -5.31
N ILE A 217 -21.40 -13.19 -6.22
CA ILE A 217 -19.95 -13.40 -6.34
C ILE A 217 -19.25 -12.07 -6.70
N LEU A 218 -19.80 -11.32 -7.66
CA LEU A 218 -19.25 -10.04 -8.07
C LEU A 218 -19.32 -9.01 -6.94
N LEU A 219 -20.43 -8.97 -6.20
CA LEU A 219 -20.57 -8.11 -5.02
C LEU A 219 -19.57 -8.48 -3.93
N LEU A 220 -19.41 -9.78 -3.65
CA LEU A 220 -18.44 -10.27 -2.66
C LEU A 220 -17.02 -9.88 -3.06
N PHE A 221 -16.66 -10.02 -4.33
CA PHE A 221 -15.37 -9.58 -4.87
C PHE A 221 -15.16 -8.08 -4.65
N ILE A 222 -16.12 -7.23 -5.05
CA ILE A 222 -16.05 -5.78 -4.89
C ILE A 222 -15.87 -5.40 -3.41
N VAL A 223 -16.69 -5.98 -2.52
CA VAL A 223 -16.63 -5.70 -1.08
C VAL A 223 -15.29 -6.14 -0.50
N SER A 224 -14.84 -7.36 -0.80
CA SER A 224 -13.58 -7.90 -0.27
C SER A 224 -12.38 -7.06 -0.70
N VAL A 225 -12.29 -6.72 -1.98
CA VAL A 225 -11.20 -5.89 -2.49
C VAL A 225 -11.27 -4.47 -1.92
N SER A 226 -12.46 -3.90 -1.79
CA SER A 226 -12.65 -2.56 -1.17
C SER A 226 -12.26 -2.55 0.30
N LEU A 227 -12.58 -3.59 1.06
CA LEU A 227 -12.16 -3.72 2.46
C LEU A 227 -10.63 -3.75 2.57
N ILE A 228 -9.97 -4.57 1.78
CA ILE A 228 -8.50 -4.71 1.81
C ILE A 228 -7.82 -3.43 1.32
N GLN A 229 -8.32 -2.81 0.24
CA GLN A 229 -7.65 -1.69 -0.42
C GLN A 229 -7.84 -0.36 0.32
N TRP A 230 -8.99 -0.15 0.96
CA TRP A 230 -9.33 1.15 1.57
C TRP A 230 -9.73 1.04 3.04
N ALA A 231 -10.66 0.16 3.38
CA ALA A 231 -11.21 0.13 4.73
C ALA A 231 -10.21 -0.35 5.77
N CYS A 232 -9.46 -1.41 5.49
CA CYS A 232 -8.43 -1.91 6.41
C CYS A 232 -7.27 -0.91 6.59
N PRO A 233 -6.68 -0.33 5.53
CA PRO A 233 -5.65 0.69 5.68
C PRO A 233 -6.16 1.94 6.38
N TRP A 234 -7.38 2.38 6.07
CA TRP A 234 -8.00 3.50 6.76
C TRP A 234 -8.21 3.22 8.25
N ALA A 235 -8.76 2.07 8.58
CA ALA A 235 -8.98 1.66 9.97
C ALA A 235 -7.66 1.58 10.75
N ALA A 236 -6.63 0.95 10.14
CA ALA A 236 -5.30 0.86 10.73
C ALA A 236 -4.62 2.23 10.92
N SER A 237 -4.98 3.22 10.10
CA SER A 237 -4.42 4.57 10.20
C SER A 237 -5.18 5.50 11.16
N ASN A 238 -6.45 5.19 11.48
CA ASN A 238 -7.32 6.11 12.22
C ASN A 238 -7.82 5.56 13.56
N ILE A 239 -7.78 4.24 13.77
CA ILE A 239 -8.25 3.63 15.01
C ILE A 239 -7.04 3.36 15.92
N PRO A 240 -6.93 4.03 17.11
CA PRO A 240 -5.73 3.94 17.96
C PRO A 240 -5.34 2.51 18.35
N ILE A 241 -6.33 1.67 18.66
CA ILE A 241 -6.07 0.27 19.02
C ILE A 241 -5.49 -0.54 17.85
N LEU A 242 -5.92 -0.27 16.61
CA LEU A 242 -5.38 -0.93 15.42
C LEU A 242 -4.02 -0.34 15.02
N GLN A 243 -3.79 0.94 15.28
CA GLN A 243 -2.50 1.56 15.10
C GLN A 243 -1.44 0.88 15.95
N SER A 244 -1.72 0.69 17.25
CA SER A 244 -0.79 0.03 18.16
C SER A 244 -0.53 -1.42 17.77
N MET A 245 -1.57 -2.15 17.33
CA MET A 245 -1.45 -3.56 16.91
C MET A 245 -0.70 -3.73 15.57
N SER A 246 -0.88 -2.81 14.62
CA SER A 246 -0.28 -2.92 13.28
C SER A 246 1.24 -2.74 13.27
N ASN A 247 1.79 -2.12 14.31
CA ASN A 247 3.23 -1.86 14.46
C ASN A 247 3.85 -2.65 15.62
N TYR A 248 3.10 -3.57 16.19
CA TYR A 248 3.58 -4.38 17.30
C TYR A 248 4.63 -5.36 16.79
N ALA A 249 5.83 -5.28 17.35
CA ALA A 249 6.79 -6.36 17.20
C ALA A 249 6.39 -7.47 18.17
N VAL A 250 6.34 -8.68 17.70
CA VAL A 250 6.24 -9.85 18.59
C VAL A 250 7.64 -10.01 19.18
N ASP A 251 7.74 -9.81 20.51
CA ASP A 251 8.96 -10.11 21.28
C ASP A 251 9.23 -11.62 21.28
#